data_3ebb8937d75197cd412b2f3540dddc46
#
_entry.id   3ebb8937d75197cd412b2f3540dddc46
#
_cell.length_a   1.000
_cell.length_b   1.000
_cell.length_c   1.000
_cell.angle_alpha   90.00
_cell.angle_beta   90.00
_cell.angle_gamma   90.00
#
_symmetry.space_group_name_H-M   'P 1'
#
loop_
_entity.id
_entity.type
_entity.pdbx_description
1 polymer ?
#
loop_
_entity_poly.entity_id
_entity_poly.type
_entity_poly.pdbx_seq_one_letter_code
_entity_poly.pdbx_strand_id
1 'polypeptide(L)'
;MAYIVHHFSFQEIVGYLERQYDDILAEESRIKRNPRFRDNRVHALLYFITPTGHSLREMDIELMRRLSPRVNVIPVIGKADSLTPSELKTFKKRVMEDIEHYEIPIYSFPYDVEEDDEETVMDNSELRVRLFIFCLFVYF
;
A
#
# COMPACT_ATOMS: atom_id res chain seq x y z
N MET A 1 23.94 -6.08 13.68
CA MET A 1 23.02 -5.68 14.76
C MET A 1 21.79 -4.88 14.27
N ALA A 2 21.87 -4.13 13.18
CA ALA A 2 20.73 -3.38 12.60
C ALA A 2 19.61 -4.29 12.03
N TYR A 3 19.93 -5.46 11.49
CA TYR A 3 18.96 -6.39 10.90
C TYR A 3 17.92 -6.94 11.90
N ILE A 4 18.28 -7.09 13.15
CA ILE A 4 17.40 -7.68 14.17
C ILE A 4 16.29 -6.71 14.59
N VAL A 5 16.60 -5.42 14.69
CA VAL A 5 15.64 -4.40 15.12
C VAL A 5 14.54 -4.20 14.08
N HIS A 6 14.85 -4.22 12.79
CA HIS A 6 13.86 -4.09 11.72
C HIS A 6 12.94 -5.30 11.59
N HIS A 7 13.46 -6.50 11.83
CA HIS A 7 12.67 -7.73 11.78
C HIS A 7 11.59 -7.77 12.88
N PHE A 8 11.88 -7.30 14.08
CA PHE A 8 10.92 -7.23 15.17
C PHE A 8 9.80 -6.22 14.89
N SER A 9 10.13 -5.06 14.34
CA SER A 9 9.13 -4.03 14.01
C SER A 9 8.13 -4.52 12.95
N PHE A 10 8.58 -5.23 11.93
CA PHE A 10 7.69 -5.79 10.88
C PHE A 10 6.76 -6.87 11.44
N GLN A 11 7.24 -7.69 12.33
CA GLN A 11 6.46 -8.75 12.95
C GLN A 11 5.35 -8.20 13.86
N GLU A 12 5.58 -7.09 14.51
CA GLU A 12 4.56 -6.40 15.32
C GLU A 12 3.41 -5.87 14.45
N ILE A 13 3.73 -5.26 13.30
CA ILE A 13 2.73 -4.76 12.35
C ILE A 13 1.90 -5.92 11.79
N VAL A 14 2.56 -6.99 11.34
CA VAL A 14 1.88 -8.20 10.84
C VAL A 14 1.01 -8.82 11.94
N GLY A 15 1.54 -8.96 13.15
CA GLY A 15 0.80 -9.51 14.28
C GLY A 15 -0.38 -8.63 14.72
N TYR A 16 -0.30 -7.31 14.53
CA TYR A 16 -1.45 -6.44 14.74
C TYR A 16 -2.56 -6.72 13.74
N LEU A 17 -2.23 -6.81 12.44
CA LEU A 17 -3.20 -7.11 11.39
C LEU A 17 -3.89 -8.45 11.63
N GLU A 18 -3.13 -9.49 11.94
CA GLU A 18 -3.66 -10.83 12.21
C GLU A 18 -4.62 -10.83 13.41
N ARG A 19 -4.26 -10.17 14.52
CA ARG A 19 -5.13 -10.07 15.69
C ARG A 19 -6.48 -9.42 15.40
N GLN A 20 -6.54 -8.42 14.49
CA GLN A 20 -7.82 -7.80 14.14
C GLN A 20 -8.76 -8.79 13.43
N TYR A 21 -8.22 -9.70 12.63
CA TYR A 21 -9.01 -10.78 12.02
C TYR A 21 -9.44 -11.84 13.04
N ASP A 22 -8.54 -12.23 13.93
CA ASP A 22 -8.82 -13.20 15.00
C ASP A 22 -9.92 -12.69 15.96
N ASP A 23 -9.90 -11.39 16.30
CA ASP A 23 -10.92 -10.77 17.16
C ASP A 23 -12.31 -10.86 16.52
N ILE A 24 -12.42 -10.68 15.21
CA ILE A 24 -13.70 -10.81 14.50
C ILE A 24 -14.15 -12.27 14.46
N LEU A 25 -13.28 -13.20 14.11
CA LEU A 25 -13.60 -14.62 14.10
C LEU A 25 -14.06 -15.11 15.48
N ALA A 26 -13.39 -14.62 16.54
CA ALA A 26 -13.78 -14.89 17.92
C ALA A 26 -15.17 -14.32 18.25
N GLU A 27 -15.50 -13.11 17.76
CA GLU A 27 -16.82 -12.52 17.99
C GLU A 27 -17.92 -13.17 17.16
N GLU A 28 -17.64 -13.54 15.91
CA GLU A 28 -18.58 -14.27 15.05
C GLU A 28 -18.92 -15.65 15.57
N SER A 29 -17.98 -16.30 16.24
CA SER A 29 -18.19 -17.63 16.85
C SER A 29 -18.99 -17.59 18.16
N ARG A 30 -19.23 -16.40 18.74
CA ARG A 30 -20.00 -16.26 19.97
C ARG A 30 -21.50 -16.46 19.75
N ILE A 31 -22.13 -17.23 20.63
CA ILE A 31 -23.59 -17.40 20.65
C ILE A 31 -24.31 -16.08 20.93
N LYS A 32 -23.70 -15.24 21.80
CA LYS A 32 -24.21 -13.93 22.19
C LYS A 32 -23.27 -12.85 21.66
N ARG A 33 -23.64 -12.22 20.54
CA ARG A 33 -22.84 -11.15 19.93
C ARG A 33 -22.87 -9.88 20.78
N ASN A 34 -21.71 -9.21 20.84
CA ASN A 34 -21.60 -7.93 21.51
C ASN A 34 -22.08 -6.80 20.57
N PRO A 35 -23.20 -6.11 20.88
CA PRO A 35 -23.73 -5.05 19.98
C PRO A 35 -22.83 -3.82 19.90
N ARG A 36 -21.82 -3.71 20.79
CA ARG A 36 -20.83 -2.62 20.80
C ARG A 36 -19.49 -3.03 20.17
N PHE A 37 -19.41 -4.23 19.60
CA PHE A 37 -18.19 -4.67 18.92
C PHE A 37 -17.96 -3.80 17.68
N ARG A 38 -16.73 -3.32 17.51
CA ARG A 38 -16.32 -2.54 16.35
C ARG A 38 -15.41 -3.38 15.47
N ASP A 39 -15.68 -3.38 14.17
CA ASP A 39 -14.78 -3.94 13.19
C ASP A 39 -13.60 -2.97 12.98
N ASN A 40 -12.41 -3.42 13.41
CA ASN A 40 -11.16 -2.65 13.28
C ASN A 40 -10.21 -3.29 12.25
N ARG A 41 -10.72 -4.14 11.35
CA ARG A 41 -9.89 -4.72 10.30
C ARG A 41 -9.30 -3.65 9.39
N VAL A 42 -8.05 -3.83 9.05
CA VAL A 42 -7.37 -3.00 8.06
C VAL A 42 -7.54 -3.65 6.69
N HIS A 43 -8.23 -2.97 5.77
CA HIS A 43 -8.51 -3.47 4.42
C HIS A 43 -7.51 -2.95 3.39
N ALA A 44 -6.96 -1.76 3.62
CA ALA A 44 -5.98 -1.13 2.74
C ALA A 44 -4.89 -0.45 3.55
N LEU A 45 -3.68 -0.52 3.03
CA LEU A 45 -2.48 0.09 3.60
C LEU A 45 -1.87 1.06 2.59
N LEU A 46 -1.87 2.35 2.91
CA LEU A 46 -1.11 3.34 2.15
C LEU A 46 0.35 3.28 2.58
N TYR A 47 1.20 2.80 1.67
CA TYR A 47 2.62 2.68 1.94
C TYR A 47 3.41 3.84 1.32
N PHE A 48 3.92 4.73 2.16
CA PHE A 48 4.63 5.92 1.72
C PHE A 48 6.09 5.62 1.40
N ILE A 49 6.44 5.79 0.11
CA ILE A 49 7.80 5.64 -0.40
C ILE A 49 8.48 7.00 -0.39
N THR A 50 9.68 7.07 0.19
CA THR A 50 10.48 8.31 0.19
C THR A 50 11.09 8.54 -1.20
N PRO A 51 10.97 9.74 -1.78
CA PRO A 51 11.49 10.06 -3.10
C PRO A 51 13.02 10.24 -3.06
N THR A 52 13.74 9.14 -3.12
CA THR A 52 15.21 9.13 -3.11
C THR A 52 15.83 9.35 -4.48
N GLY A 53 15.02 9.30 -5.56
CA GLY A 53 15.49 9.35 -6.95
C GLY A 53 16.12 8.05 -7.45
N HIS A 54 16.33 7.07 -6.57
CA HIS A 54 16.83 5.74 -6.89
C HIS A 54 15.68 4.73 -7.00
N SER A 55 15.96 3.46 -6.77
CA SER A 55 14.96 2.40 -6.70
C SER A 55 14.39 2.24 -5.27
N LEU A 56 13.51 1.27 -5.08
CA LEU A 56 12.99 0.89 -3.78
C LEU A 56 14.12 0.39 -2.87
N ARG A 57 14.02 0.66 -1.58
CA ARG A 57 14.94 0.09 -0.60
C ARG A 57 14.56 -1.36 -0.31
N GLU A 58 15.54 -2.19 -0.02
CA GLU A 58 15.31 -3.60 0.37
C GLU A 58 14.29 -3.74 1.50
N MET A 59 14.29 -2.81 2.45
CA MET A 59 13.33 -2.77 3.55
C MET A 59 11.91 -2.53 3.08
N ASP A 60 11.72 -1.64 2.11
CA ASP A 60 10.40 -1.30 1.55
C ASP A 60 9.83 -2.51 0.79
N ILE A 61 10.69 -3.20 0.03
CA ILE A 61 10.36 -4.42 -0.70
C ILE A 61 9.92 -5.53 0.26
N GLU A 62 10.73 -5.80 1.27
CA GLU A 62 10.45 -6.86 2.25
C GLU A 62 9.17 -6.57 3.04
N LEU A 63 8.94 -5.33 3.43
CA LEU A 63 7.74 -4.94 4.16
C LEU A 63 6.48 -5.08 3.31
N MET A 64 6.48 -4.54 2.09
CA MET A 64 5.34 -4.66 1.17
C MET A 64 5.05 -6.14 0.86
N ARG A 65 6.07 -6.96 0.63
CA ARG A 65 5.93 -8.40 0.38
C ARG A 65 5.29 -9.15 1.55
N ARG A 66 5.62 -8.78 2.79
CA ARG A 66 5.03 -9.40 3.99
C ARG A 66 3.59 -8.95 4.26
N LEU A 67 3.27 -7.71 3.92
CA LEU A 67 1.95 -7.13 4.19
C LEU A 67 0.93 -7.46 3.09
N SER A 68 1.36 -7.56 1.84
CA SER A 68 0.48 -7.77 0.69
C SER A 68 -0.43 -9.01 0.76
N PRO A 69 -0.06 -10.15 1.40
CA PRO A 69 -0.98 -11.27 1.56
C PRO A 69 -2.13 -11.02 2.55
N ARG A 70 -2.03 -9.95 3.37
CA ARG A 70 -2.96 -9.67 4.47
C ARG A 70 -3.81 -8.45 4.23
N VAL A 71 -3.27 -7.45 3.53
CA VAL A 71 -3.95 -6.20 3.26
C VAL A 71 -3.66 -5.73 1.83
N ASN A 72 -4.57 -4.96 1.25
CA ASN A 72 -4.34 -4.32 -0.04
C ASN A 72 -3.28 -3.23 0.12
N VAL A 73 -2.09 -3.46 -0.40
CA VAL A 73 -0.98 -2.50 -0.33
C VAL A 73 -1.10 -1.52 -1.49
N ILE A 74 -1.17 -0.23 -1.16
CA ILE A 74 -1.22 0.87 -2.11
C ILE A 74 0.06 1.70 -1.93
N PRO A 75 1.06 1.56 -2.80
CA PRO A 75 2.27 2.35 -2.71
C PRO A 75 2.01 3.80 -3.11
N VAL A 76 2.56 4.73 -2.35
CA VAL A 76 2.38 6.17 -2.53
C VAL A 76 3.73 6.89 -2.42
N ILE A 77 4.06 7.73 -3.37
CA ILE A 77 5.27 8.56 -3.28
C ILE A 77 4.98 9.76 -2.37
N GLY A 78 5.62 9.77 -1.21
CA GLY A 78 5.57 10.91 -0.29
C GLY A 78 6.43 12.07 -0.78
N LYS A 79 6.04 13.32 -0.51
CA LYS A 79 6.80 14.54 -0.86
C LYS A 79 7.21 14.59 -2.34
N ALA A 80 6.29 14.28 -3.22
CA ALA A 80 6.54 14.25 -4.67
C ALA A 80 6.92 15.63 -5.25
N ASP A 81 6.60 16.69 -4.52
CA ASP A 81 6.99 18.08 -4.78
C ASP A 81 8.51 18.33 -4.71
N SER A 82 9.24 17.46 -4.02
CA SER A 82 10.70 17.55 -3.93
C SER A 82 11.42 17.13 -5.21
N LEU A 83 10.73 16.47 -6.13
CA LEU A 83 11.25 16.02 -7.42
C LEU A 83 10.72 16.89 -8.56
N THR A 84 11.54 17.10 -9.58
CA THR A 84 11.07 17.67 -10.84
C THR A 84 10.11 16.70 -11.56
N PRO A 85 9.20 17.17 -12.44
CA PRO A 85 8.28 16.30 -13.16
C PRO A 85 8.96 15.18 -13.94
N SER A 86 10.14 15.44 -14.50
CA SER A 86 10.94 14.46 -15.25
C SER A 86 11.55 13.40 -14.33
N GLU A 87 12.09 13.82 -13.18
CA GLU A 87 12.64 12.92 -12.16
C GLU A 87 11.54 12.06 -11.55
N LEU A 88 10.37 12.65 -11.26
CA LEU A 88 9.22 11.93 -10.73
C LEU A 88 8.76 10.83 -11.70
N LYS A 89 8.68 11.14 -13.00
CA LYS A 89 8.33 10.15 -14.03
C LYS A 89 9.35 9.01 -14.09
N THR A 90 10.62 9.32 -14.02
CA THR A 90 11.71 8.34 -14.03
C THR A 90 11.69 7.49 -12.76
N PHE A 91 11.47 8.12 -11.59
CA PHE A 91 11.37 7.43 -10.31
C PHE A 91 10.19 6.46 -10.25
N LYS A 92 9.00 6.90 -10.72
CA LYS A 92 7.83 6.03 -10.86
C LYS A 92 8.13 4.78 -11.67
N LYS A 93 8.75 4.96 -12.84
CA LYS A 93 9.08 3.86 -13.73
C LYS A 93 9.97 2.83 -13.02
N ARG A 94 11.01 3.29 -12.32
CA ARG A 94 11.91 2.41 -11.56
C ARG A 94 11.19 1.67 -10.43
N VAL A 95 10.34 2.38 -9.68
CA VAL A 95 9.54 1.77 -8.61
C VAL A 95 8.62 0.67 -9.16
N MET A 96 8.00 0.90 -10.32
CA MET A 96 7.16 -0.13 -10.95
C MET A 96 7.98 -1.31 -11.45
N GLU A 97 9.13 -1.06 -12.06
CA GLU A 97 10.06 -2.12 -12.49
C GLU A 97 10.52 -2.99 -11.30
N ASP A 98 10.80 -2.36 -10.14
CA ASP A 98 11.14 -3.10 -8.91
C ASP A 98 9.95 -3.92 -8.39
N ILE A 99 8.74 -3.36 -8.34
CA ILE A 99 7.53 -4.05 -7.90
C ILE A 99 7.26 -5.28 -8.77
N GLU A 100 7.39 -5.14 -10.08
CA GLU A 100 7.24 -6.25 -11.03
C GLU A 100 8.37 -7.28 -10.89
N HIS A 101 9.62 -6.82 -10.74
CA HIS A 101 10.77 -7.70 -10.59
C HIS A 101 10.70 -8.58 -9.33
N TYR A 102 10.24 -8.01 -8.23
CA TYR A 102 10.09 -8.72 -6.95
C TYR A 102 8.73 -9.38 -6.78
N GLU A 103 7.87 -9.34 -7.81
CA GLU A 103 6.52 -9.94 -7.81
C GLU A 103 5.69 -9.53 -6.58
N ILE A 104 5.73 -8.23 -6.22
CA ILE A 104 4.99 -7.73 -5.07
C ILE A 104 3.53 -7.48 -5.49
N PRO A 105 2.55 -8.19 -4.93
CA PRO A 105 1.15 -7.95 -5.23
C PRO A 105 0.71 -6.61 -4.61
N ILE A 106 0.53 -5.60 -5.44
CA ILE A 106 -0.05 -4.31 -5.08
C ILE A 106 -1.51 -4.26 -5.48
N TYR A 107 -2.29 -3.40 -4.79
CA TYR A 107 -3.68 -3.20 -5.14
C TYR A 107 -3.79 -2.56 -6.53
N SER A 108 -4.54 -3.21 -7.40
CA SER A 108 -4.88 -2.69 -8.73
C SER A 108 -6.33 -2.23 -8.71
N PHE A 109 -6.58 -0.97 -9.07
CA PHE A 109 -7.95 -0.45 -9.14
C PHE A 109 -8.70 -1.19 -10.25
N PRO A 110 -9.83 -1.81 -9.93
CA PRO A 110 -10.67 -2.43 -10.95
C PRO A 110 -11.22 -1.35 -11.88
N TYR A 111 -11.29 -1.63 -13.15
CA TYR A 111 -12.01 -0.86 -14.15
C TYR A 111 -12.68 -1.85 -15.10
N ASP A 112 -13.86 -1.50 -15.54
CA ASP A 112 -14.60 -2.30 -16.49
C ASP A 112 -14.59 -1.59 -17.85
N VAL A 113 -13.97 -2.22 -18.85
CA VAL A 113 -13.82 -1.65 -20.21
C VAL A 113 -15.15 -1.63 -20.94
N GLU A 114 -16.12 -2.47 -20.52
CA GLU A 114 -17.43 -2.59 -21.17
C GLU A 114 -18.48 -1.65 -20.57
N GLU A 115 -18.37 -1.32 -19.27
CA GLU A 115 -19.33 -0.49 -18.54
C GLU A 115 -18.85 0.95 -18.31
N ASP A 116 -17.52 1.18 -18.30
CA ASP A 116 -16.95 2.49 -18.07
C ASP A 116 -16.81 3.29 -19.38
N ASP A 117 -17.11 4.59 -19.31
CA ASP A 117 -16.87 5.52 -20.42
C ASP A 117 -15.38 5.61 -20.76
N GLU A 118 -15.04 5.89 -22.04
CA GLU A 118 -13.63 6.00 -22.50
C GLU A 118 -12.80 6.99 -21.65
N GLU A 119 -13.43 8.07 -21.16
CA GLU A 119 -12.80 9.05 -20.27
C GLU A 119 -12.44 8.44 -18.92
N THR A 120 -13.34 7.65 -18.33
CA THR A 120 -13.12 6.93 -17.06
C THR A 120 -12.05 5.86 -17.20
N VAL A 121 -12.01 5.15 -18.34
CA VAL A 121 -10.98 4.15 -18.63
C VAL A 121 -9.60 4.81 -18.77
N MET A 122 -9.54 5.96 -19.46
CA MET A 122 -8.30 6.74 -19.57
C MET A 122 -7.84 7.27 -18.20
N ASP A 123 -8.77 7.84 -17.41
CA ASP A 123 -8.49 8.35 -16.07
C ASP A 123 -8.02 7.23 -15.14
N ASN A 124 -8.66 6.06 -15.18
CA ASN A 124 -8.24 4.90 -14.39
C ASN A 124 -6.88 4.34 -14.84
N SER A 125 -6.60 4.34 -16.15
CA SER A 125 -5.28 3.97 -16.66
C SER A 125 -4.20 4.97 -16.22
N GLU A 126 -4.52 6.27 -16.24
CA GLU A 126 -3.65 7.31 -15.69
C GLU A 126 -3.53 7.23 -14.17
N LEU A 127 -4.60 6.89 -13.45
CA LEU A 127 -4.58 6.66 -12.00
C LEU A 127 -3.71 5.46 -11.64
N ARG A 128 -3.71 4.38 -12.40
CA ARG A 128 -2.75 3.27 -12.24
C ARG A 128 -1.31 3.77 -12.29
N VAL A 129 -1.04 4.74 -13.15
CA VAL A 129 0.26 5.42 -13.25
C VAL A 129 0.37 6.56 -12.23
N ARG A 130 -0.74 7.21 -11.86
CA ARG A 130 -0.82 8.38 -10.94
C ARG A 130 -0.95 8.01 -9.47
N LEU A 131 -1.30 6.79 -9.12
CA LEU A 131 -1.53 6.35 -7.74
C LEU A 131 -0.35 6.56 -6.80
N PHE A 132 0.75 6.97 -7.35
CA PHE A 132 1.97 7.31 -6.65
C PHE A 132 2.14 8.80 -6.32
N ILE A 133 1.14 9.65 -6.61
CA ILE A 133 1.26 11.08 -6.32
C ILE A 133 0.23 11.49 -5.29
N PHE A 134 0.55 11.34 -4.02
CA PHE A 134 -0.08 12.13 -2.99
C PHE A 134 0.86 13.29 -2.65
N CYS A 135 0.59 14.48 -3.22
CA CYS A 135 1.07 15.74 -2.65
C CYS A 135 0.32 15.92 -1.33
N LEU A 136 0.87 15.43 -0.24
CA LEU A 136 0.46 15.90 1.07
C LEU A 136 0.96 17.35 1.21
N PHE A 137 0.14 18.27 0.77
CA PHE A 137 0.18 19.63 1.29
C PHE A 137 -0.24 19.55 2.75
N VAL A 138 0.69 19.22 3.61
CA VAL A 138 0.56 19.55 5.02
C VAL A 138 1.03 20.99 5.14
N TYR A 139 0.10 21.92 5.03
CA TYR A 139 0.30 23.25 5.56
C TYR A 139 0.30 23.12 7.09
N PHE A 140 1.47 23.35 7.69
CA PHE A 140 1.57 23.84 9.05
C PHE A 140 1.42 25.34 9.05
#